data_7fa446b9a1ec927591bf9dc381a8b8f9
#
_entry.id   7fa446b9a1ec927591bf9dc381a8b8f9
#
_cell.length_a   1.000
_cell.length_b   1.000
_cell.length_c   1.000
_cell.angle_alpha   90.00
_cell.angle_beta   90.00
_cell.angle_gamma   90.00
#
_symmetry.space_group_name_H-M   'P 1'
#
loop_
_entity.id
_entity.type
_entity.pdbx_description
1 polymer ?
#
loop_
_entity_poly.entity_id
_entity_poly.type
_entity_poly.pdbx_seq_one_letter_code
_entity_poly.pdbx_strand_id
1 'polypeptide(L)'
;MKNAPIYSVTQVNQYIKGLLDRDGALAGLFVRGELSNYKAYPSGHHYFSLKDAEGAIRCVMFRREAMGLRFRPENGMKVVAFGRVTVFPRDGQYQLYCSELTPDGVGDLHVAFEQLKQKLYQEGLFDPAHKKPIPRYPRKIALITSPAGAAVRDMLRILGARWPLAEVLVLPVRVQGAEAVSYT
;
A
#
# COMPACT_ATOMS: atom_id res chain seq x y z
N MET A 1 41.20 33.28 3.53
CA MET A 1 40.43 32.11 4.01
C MET A 1 38.94 32.49 3.89
N LYS A 2 38.14 31.72 3.15
CA LYS A 2 36.68 32.01 3.01
C LYS A 2 36.04 31.89 4.40
N ASN A 3 35.26 32.89 4.79
CA ASN A 3 34.50 32.92 6.04
C ASN A 3 33.32 31.87 5.97
N ALA A 4 33.71 30.59 5.97
CA ALA A 4 32.72 29.52 5.98
C ALA A 4 32.21 29.31 7.41
N PRO A 5 30.90 29.17 7.64
CA PRO A 5 30.35 28.94 8.95
C PRO A 5 30.84 27.59 9.52
N ILE A 6 31.11 27.57 10.83
CA ILE A 6 31.51 26.36 11.54
C ILE A 6 30.26 25.71 12.10
N TYR A 7 30.01 24.46 11.71
CA TYR A 7 28.87 23.66 12.20
C TYR A 7 29.35 22.52 13.10
N SER A 8 28.58 22.15 14.10
CA SER A 8 28.76 20.91 14.82
C SER A 8 28.28 19.71 13.96
N VAL A 9 28.77 18.49 14.26
CA VAL A 9 28.34 17.27 13.60
C VAL A 9 26.81 17.10 13.67
N THR A 10 26.21 17.37 14.83
CA THR A 10 24.77 17.33 15.04
C THR A 10 24.03 18.30 14.12
N GLN A 11 24.52 19.53 13.98
CA GLN A 11 23.90 20.52 13.09
C GLN A 11 23.95 20.08 11.63
N VAL A 12 25.07 19.50 11.18
CA VAL A 12 25.17 18.95 9.81
C VAL A 12 24.17 17.82 9.60
N ASN A 13 24.12 16.83 10.53
CA ASN A 13 23.21 15.69 10.42
C ASN A 13 21.74 16.14 10.44
N GLN A 14 21.38 17.12 11.28
CA GLN A 14 20.03 17.67 11.33
C GLN A 14 19.69 18.44 10.06
N TYR A 15 20.63 19.18 9.50
CA TYR A 15 20.43 19.89 8.24
C TYR A 15 20.15 18.91 7.08
N ILE A 16 20.99 17.87 6.93
CA ILE A 16 20.81 16.84 5.90
C ILE A 16 19.47 16.11 6.11
N LYS A 17 19.14 15.75 7.36
CA LYS A 17 17.85 15.17 7.70
C LYS A 17 16.69 16.05 7.22
N GLY A 18 16.76 17.36 7.51
CA GLY A 18 15.74 18.32 7.11
C GLY A 18 15.59 18.47 5.59
N LEU A 19 16.66 18.29 4.83
CA LEU A 19 16.60 18.28 3.36
C LEU A 19 15.88 17.02 2.86
N LEU A 20 16.24 15.83 3.36
CA LEU A 20 15.62 14.57 2.95
C LEU A 20 14.14 14.50 3.37
N ASP A 21 13.82 14.95 4.58
CA ASP A 21 12.44 14.92 5.09
C ASP A 21 11.48 15.88 4.35
N ARG A 22 12.01 16.88 3.63
CA ARG A 22 11.20 17.81 2.81
C ARG A 22 11.06 17.35 1.37
N ASP A 23 11.86 16.39 0.95
CA ASP A 23 11.80 15.86 -0.41
C ASP A 23 10.60 14.93 -0.55
N GLY A 24 9.62 15.33 -1.37
CA GLY A 24 8.40 14.56 -1.59
C GLY A 24 8.64 13.20 -2.26
N ALA A 25 9.71 13.06 -3.04
CA ALA A 25 10.05 11.77 -3.67
C ALA A 25 10.59 10.75 -2.63
N LEU A 26 11.20 11.25 -1.55
CA LEU A 26 11.74 10.41 -0.48
C LEU A 26 10.77 10.17 0.67
N ALA A 27 9.66 10.89 0.71
CA ALA A 27 8.64 10.79 1.76
C ALA A 27 7.81 9.49 1.69
N GLY A 28 7.72 8.88 0.49
CA GLY A 28 7.02 7.62 0.28
C GLY A 28 7.43 7.00 -1.05
N LEU A 29 8.28 5.98 -1.02
CA LEU A 29 8.80 5.34 -2.22
C LEU A 29 8.87 3.83 -2.03
N PHE A 30 8.84 3.14 -3.16
CA PHE A 30 9.09 1.70 -3.21
C PHE A 30 10.55 1.45 -3.55
N VAL A 31 11.19 0.58 -2.77
CA VAL A 31 12.56 0.12 -3.01
C VAL A 31 12.54 -1.38 -3.23
N ARG A 32 12.97 -1.82 -4.41
CA ARG A 32 13.15 -3.24 -4.75
C ARG A 32 14.58 -3.65 -4.42
N GLY A 33 14.76 -4.81 -3.81
CA GLY A 33 16.08 -5.33 -3.52
C GLY A 33 16.02 -6.72 -2.90
N GLU A 34 17.21 -7.29 -2.68
CA GLU A 34 17.39 -8.54 -1.95
C GLU A 34 17.62 -8.25 -0.47
N LEU A 35 16.88 -8.95 0.38
CA LEU A 35 17.06 -8.88 1.84
C LEU A 35 18.42 -9.42 2.24
N SER A 36 19.14 -8.65 3.04
CA SER A 36 20.39 -9.08 3.65
C SER A 36 20.51 -8.57 5.09
N ASN A 37 21.28 -9.25 5.91
CA ASN A 37 21.50 -8.92 7.33
C ASN A 37 20.20 -8.74 8.14
N TYR A 38 19.16 -9.50 7.77
CA TYR A 38 17.88 -9.43 8.45
C TYR A 38 17.95 -9.93 9.89
N LYS A 39 17.48 -9.12 10.83
CA LYS A 39 17.40 -9.41 12.26
C LYS A 39 16.09 -8.87 12.84
N ALA A 40 15.29 -9.75 13.43
CA ALA A 40 14.17 -9.38 14.28
C ALA A 40 14.67 -9.34 15.75
N TYR A 41 14.47 -8.20 16.39
CA TYR A 41 14.89 -8.02 17.80
C TYR A 41 13.74 -8.28 18.76
N PRO A 42 14.02 -8.62 20.02
CA PRO A 42 12.98 -8.83 21.04
C PRO A 42 12.08 -7.61 21.27
N SER A 43 12.57 -6.41 20.95
CA SER A 43 11.77 -5.17 20.95
C SER A 43 10.65 -5.15 19.90
N GLY A 44 10.64 -6.12 18.98
CA GLY A 44 9.72 -6.19 17.85
C GLY A 44 10.16 -5.33 16.64
N HIS A 45 11.30 -4.65 16.71
CA HIS A 45 11.84 -3.93 15.57
C HIS A 45 12.65 -4.87 14.68
N HIS A 46 12.51 -4.71 13.37
CA HIS A 46 13.28 -5.47 12.38
C HIS A 46 14.29 -4.55 11.72
N TYR A 47 15.53 -5.01 11.62
CA TYR A 47 16.62 -4.33 10.95
C TYR A 47 17.15 -5.21 9.84
N PHE A 48 17.36 -4.64 8.68
CA PHE A 48 17.85 -5.34 7.50
C PHE A 48 18.51 -4.37 6.53
N SER A 49 19.09 -4.89 5.47
CA SER A 49 19.52 -4.11 4.33
C SER A 49 18.82 -4.62 3.08
N LEU A 50 18.46 -3.72 2.20
CA LEU A 50 18.12 -4.05 0.82
C LEU A 50 19.34 -3.80 -0.04
N LYS A 51 19.69 -4.76 -0.88
CA LYS A 51 20.81 -4.66 -1.81
C LYS A 51 20.38 -5.01 -3.22
N ASP A 52 21.03 -4.44 -4.18
CA ASP A 52 21.00 -4.81 -5.59
C ASP A 52 22.44 -5.07 -6.09
N ALA A 53 22.68 -5.03 -7.41
CA ALA A 53 24.00 -5.30 -7.97
C ALA A 53 25.05 -4.23 -7.63
N GLU A 54 24.63 -2.99 -7.36
CA GLU A 54 25.52 -1.84 -7.26
C GLU A 54 25.42 -1.10 -5.92
N GLY A 55 24.37 -1.34 -5.13
CA GLY A 55 24.13 -0.58 -3.93
C GLY A 55 23.43 -1.35 -2.80
N ALA A 56 23.45 -0.73 -1.63
CA ALA A 56 22.71 -1.20 -0.47
C ALA A 56 22.17 -0.04 0.36
N ILE A 57 20.98 -0.20 0.89
CA ILE A 57 20.38 0.74 1.83
C ILE A 57 20.00 0.02 3.12
N ARG A 58 20.30 0.63 4.26
CA ARG A 58 19.86 0.13 5.57
C ARG A 58 18.37 0.41 5.75
N CYS A 59 17.66 -0.55 6.30
CA CYS A 59 16.22 -0.48 6.52
C CYS A 59 15.90 -0.76 7.98
N VAL A 60 14.90 -0.05 8.48
CA VAL A 60 14.32 -0.26 9.80
C VAL A 60 12.81 -0.37 9.63
N MET A 61 12.24 -1.45 10.13
CA MET A 61 10.79 -1.62 10.26
C MET A 61 10.45 -1.68 11.75
N PHE A 62 9.63 -0.73 12.21
CA PHE A 62 9.28 -0.67 13.62
C PHE A 62 8.24 -1.75 13.96
N ARG A 63 8.07 -1.99 15.26
CA ARG A 63 7.19 -3.05 15.79
C ARG A 63 5.78 -3.03 15.21
N ARG A 64 5.18 -1.84 15.12
CA ARG A 64 3.81 -1.68 14.63
C ARG A 64 3.66 -2.17 13.20
N GLU A 65 4.58 -1.78 12.35
CA GLU A 65 4.62 -2.15 10.94
C GLU A 65 4.99 -3.63 10.76
N ALA A 66 5.96 -4.11 11.56
CA ALA A 66 6.40 -5.50 11.54
C ALA A 66 5.31 -6.50 11.93
N MET A 67 4.36 -6.11 12.80
CA MET A 67 3.19 -6.93 13.13
C MET A 67 2.25 -7.15 11.94
N GLY A 68 2.32 -6.31 10.93
CA GLY A 68 1.55 -6.42 9.68
C GLY A 68 2.14 -7.37 8.64
N LEU A 69 3.33 -7.94 8.87
CA LEU A 69 3.98 -8.85 7.93
C LEU A 69 3.15 -10.13 7.76
N ARG A 70 2.85 -10.46 6.50
CA ARG A 70 2.08 -11.66 6.13
C ARG A 70 2.97 -12.82 5.69
N PHE A 71 4.27 -12.67 5.77
CA PHE A 71 5.28 -13.68 5.42
C PHE A 71 6.44 -13.58 6.40
N ARG A 72 7.29 -14.59 6.43
CA ARG A 72 8.51 -14.61 7.23
C ARG A 72 9.68 -14.15 6.36
N PRO A 73 10.24 -12.94 6.59
CA PRO A 73 11.39 -12.47 5.83
C PRO A 73 12.65 -13.28 6.14
N GLU A 74 13.38 -13.65 5.10
CA GLU A 74 14.65 -14.38 5.19
C GLU A 74 15.71 -13.73 4.29
N ASN A 75 17.00 -13.87 4.68
CA ASN A 75 18.07 -13.37 3.85
C ASN A 75 18.08 -14.04 2.48
N GLY A 76 18.35 -13.27 1.43
CA GLY A 76 18.35 -13.74 0.05
C GLY A 76 16.99 -13.61 -0.65
N MET A 77 15.92 -13.30 0.07
CA MET A 77 14.62 -13.05 -0.56
C MET A 77 14.63 -11.75 -1.35
N LYS A 78 14.10 -11.77 -2.56
CA LYS A 78 13.77 -10.56 -3.32
C LYS A 78 12.47 -9.99 -2.80
N VAL A 79 12.49 -8.70 -2.47
CA VAL A 79 11.35 -8.01 -1.87
C VAL A 79 11.19 -6.60 -2.44
N VAL A 80 10.00 -6.06 -2.25
CA VAL A 80 9.68 -4.64 -2.44
C VAL A 80 9.29 -4.06 -1.09
N ALA A 81 10.01 -3.04 -0.65
CA ALA A 81 9.76 -2.31 0.57
C ALA A 81 9.15 -0.95 0.24
N PHE A 82 8.06 -0.58 0.91
CA PHE A 82 7.52 0.76 0.89
C PHE A 82 7.90 1.51 2.16
N GLY A 83 8.29 2.76 2.02
CA GLY A 83 8.67 3.56 3.18
C GLY A 83 9.21 4.93 2.80
N ARG A 84 9.82 5.60 3.77
CA ARG A 84 10.47 6.90 3.58
C ARG A 84 11.96 6.80 3.85
N VAL A 85 12.75 7.55 3.10
CA VAL A 85 14.18 7.70 3.34
C VAL A 85 14.41 8.92 4.22
N THR A 86 15.14 8.72 5.32
CA THR A 86 15.53 9.79 6.25
C THR A 86 16.90 9.52 6.84
N VAL A 87 17.48 10.50 7.55
CA VAL A 87 18.74 10.32 8.27
C VAL A 87 18.46 9.93 9.71
N PHE A 88 19.19 8.94 10.21
CA PHE A 88 19.27 8.69 11.64
C PHE A 88 20.29 9.67 12.25
N PRO A 89 19.85 10.70 13.01
CA PRO A 89 20.70 11.85 13.35
C PRO A 89 21.93 11.50 14.18
N ARG A 90 21.84 10.43 14.96
CA ARG A 90 22.92 10.01 15.87
C ARG A 90 24.16 9.53 15.12
N ASP A 91 23.97 8.80 14.01
CA ASP A 91 25.05 8.20 13.23
C ASP A 91 25.27 8.92 11.88
N GLY A 92 24.37 9.84 11.52
CA GLY A 92 24.44 10.55 10.24
C GLY A 92 24.14 9.68 9.01
N GLN A 93 23.65 8.43 9.22
CA GLN A 93 23.38 7.51 8.13
C GLN A 93 21.95 7.66 7.62
N TYR A 94 21.77 7.70 6.30
CA TYR A 94 20.45 7.62 5.72
C TYR A 94 19.95 6.17 5.75
N GLN A 95 18.64 6.02 5.99
CA GLN A 95 17.97 4.73 6.16
C GLN A 95 16.57 4.79 5.56
N LEU A 96 16.09 3.67 5.08
CA LEU A 96 14.70 3.47 4.73
C LEU A 96 13.91 3.08 5.99
N TYR A 97 12.98 3.94 6.42
CA TYR A 97 11.99 3.58 7.44
C TYR A 97 10.84 2.88 6.72
N CYS A 98 10.89 1.55 6.78
CA CYS A 98 10.01 0.66 6.05
C CYS A 98 8.67 0.52 6.77
N SER A 99 7.59 0.86 6.09
CA SER A 99 6.22 0.67 6.57
C SER A 99 5.57 -0.59 6.04
N GLU A 100 5.96 -1.04 4.84
CA GLU A 100 5.45 -2.28 4.24
C GLU A 100 6.59 -3.05 3.58
N LEU A 101 6.50 -4.38 3.61
CA LEU A 101 7.44 -5.28 2.98
C LEU A 101 6.67 -6.43 2.34
N THR A 102 6.93 -6.69 1.06
CA THR A 102 6.27 -7.75 0.27
C THR A 102 7.29 -8.54 -0.53
N PRO A 103 7.10 -9.84 -0.73
CA PRO A 103 7.94 -10.60 -1.66
C PRO A 103 7.86 -10.03 -3.09
N ASP A 104 8.99 -9.98 -3.78
CA ASP A 104 9.05 -9.54 -5.19
C ASP A 104 8.29 -10.55 -6.08
N GLY A 105 7.52 -10.02 -7.04
CA GLY A 105 6.58 -10.83 -7.84
C GLY A 105 5.12 -10.77 -7.34
N VAL A 106 4.91 -10.51 -6.04
CA VAL A 106 3.60 -10.11 -5.50
C VAL A 106 3.50 -8.58 -5.46
N GLY A 107 4.66 -7.91 -5.39
CA GLY A 107 4.77 -6.46 -5.28
C GLY A 107 4.34 -5.68 -6.52
N ASP A 108 4.49 -6.23 -7.73
CA ASP A 108 4.10 -5.50 -8.95
C ASP A 108 2.58 -5.24 -9.00
N LEU A 109 1.77 -6.17 -8.52
CA LEU A 109 0.32 -5.98 -8.37
C LEU A 109 -0.02 -4.97 -7.27
N HIS A 110 0.74 -4.96 -6.17
CA HIS A 110 0.53 -4.02 -5.07
C HIS A 110 0.94 -2.59 -5.47
N VAL A 111 2.07 -2.44 -6.14
CA VAL A 111 2.52 -1.15 -6.69
C VAL A 111 1.49 -0.61 -7.69
N ALA A 112 1.03 -1.44 -8.61
CA ALA A 112 -0.01 -1.06 -9.57
C ALA A 112 -1.32 -0.67 -8.88
N PHE A 113 -1.70 -1.38 -7.82
CA PHE A 113 -2.88 -1.07 -7.02
C PHE A 113 -2.75 0.30 -6.31
N GLU A 114 -1.64 0.57 -5.63
CA GLU A 114 -1.45 1.84 -4.93
C GLU A 114 -1.32 3.03 -5.91
N GLN A 115 -0.67 2.84 -7.06
CA GLN A 115 -0.61 3.84 -8.13
C GLN A 115 -2.01 4.15 -8.67
N LEU A 116 -2.80 3.11 -8.95
CA LEU A 116 -4.18 3.27 -9.40
C LEU A 116 -5.04 3.98 -8.35
N LYS A 117 -4.94 3.57 -7.10
CA LYS A 117 -5.65 4.18 -5.97
C LYS A 117 -5.30 5.67 -5.83
N GLN A 118 -4.02 6.02 -5.94
CA GLN A 118 -3.59 7.41 -5.87
C GLN A 118 -4.10 8.24 -7.05
N LYS A 119 -4.07 7.67 -8.25
CA LYS A 119 -4.66 8.28 -9.44
C LYS A 119 -6.15 8.56 -9.24
N LEU A 120 -6.92 7.56 -8.82
CA LEU A 120 -8.36 7.69 -8.57
C LEU A 120 -8.67 8.69 -7.43
N TYR A 121 -7.79 8.79 -6.43
CA TYR A 121 -7.91 9.80 -5.38
C TYR A 121 -7.71 11.22 -5.93
N GLN A 122 -6.71 11.42 -6.81
CA GLN A 122 -6.46 12.71 -7.46
C GLN A 122 -7.60 13.10 -8.41
N GLU A 123 -8.23 12.13 -9.06
CA GLU A 123 -9.42 12.32 -9.89
C GLU A 123 -10.69 12.62 -9.05
N GLY A 124 -10.60 12.61 -7.71
CA GLY A 124 -11.70 12.93 -6.81
C GLY A 124 -12.74 11.83 -6.66
N LEU A 125 -12.52 10.62 -7.20
CA LEU A 125 -13.50 9.53 -7.17
C LEU A 125 -13.86 9.04 -5.75
N PHE A 126 -12.96 9.29 -4.77
CA PHE A 126 -13.21 8.96 -3.37
C PHE A 126 -13.84 10.12 -2.57
N ASP A 127 -14.07 11.26 -3.21
CA ASP A 127 -14.65 12.42 -2.52
C ASP A 127 -16.05 12.05 -1.97
N PRO A 128 -16.32 12.36 -0.68
CA PRO A 128 -17.63 12.20 -0.09
C PRO A 128 -18.76 12.89 -0.86
N ALA A 129 -18.46 13.98 -1.59
CA ALA A 129 -19.42 14.69 -2.41
C ALA A 129 -19.99 13.85 -3.56
N HIS A 130 -19.25 12.85 -4.04
CA HIS A 130 -19.70 11.91 -5.08
C HIS A 130 -20.59 10.78 -4.51
N LYS A 131 -20.59 10.58 -3.19
CA LYS A 131 -21.37 9.51 -2.55
C LYS A 131 -22.80 9.92 -2.37
N LYS A 132 -23.71 9.19 -3.00
CA LYS A 132 -25.15 9.39 -2.84
C LYS A 132 -25.67 8.57 -1.66
N PRO A 133 -26.61 9.08 -0.85
CA PRO A 133 -27.26 8.29 0.19
C PRO A 133 -28.02 7.12 -0.43
N ILE A 134 -27.95 5.96 0.22
CA ILE A 134 -28.72 4.79 -0.19
C ILE A 134 -30.21 5.07 0.09
N PRO A 135 -31.13 4.89 -0.90
CA PRO A 135 -32.54 5.12 -0.66
C PRO A 135 -33.09 4.12 0.36
N ARG A 136 -33.89 4.60 1.31
CA ARG A 136 -34.47 3.77 2.38
C ARG A 136 -35.42 2.69 1.85
N TYR A 137 -36.15 2.99 0.76
CA TYR A 137 -37.12 2.11 0.11
C TYR A 137 -36.84 2.09 -1.41
N PRO A 138 -35.87 1.29 -1.89
CA PRO A 138 -35.58 1.23 -3.31
C PRO A 138 -36.70 0.55 -4.09
N ARG A 139 -37.16 1.17 -5.18
CA ARG A 139 -38.15 0.57 -6.09
C ARG A 139 -37.51 -0.29 -7.18
N LYS A 140 -36.21 -0.01 -7.51
CA LYS A 140 -35.45 -0.78 -8.49
C LYS A 140 -34.13 -1.15 -7.89
N ILE A 141 -33.75 -2.42 -8.03
CA ILE A 141 -32.46 -2.96 -7.55
C ILE A 141 -31.80 -3.68 -8.72
N ALA A 142 -30.58 -3.26 -9.08
CA ALA A 142 -29.79 -3.96 -10.08
C ALA A 142 -28.81 -4.93 -9.38
N LEU A 143 -28.81 -6.18 -9.79
CA LEU A 143 -27.84 -7.20 -9.38
C LEU A 143 -26.87 -7.46 -10.51
N ILE A 144 -25.63 -7.00 -10.37
CA ILE A 144 -24.56 -7.21 -11.35
C ILE A 144 -23.76 -8.42 -10.90
N THR A 145 -24.06 -9.59 -11.44
CA THR A 145 -23.48 -10.86 -10.98
C THR A 145 -23.58 -11.97 -12.01
N SER A 146 -22.95 -13.11 -11.75
CA SER A 146 -23.08 -14.31 -12.59
C SER A 146 -24.50 -14.89 -12.49
N PRO A 147 -25.19 -15.12 -13.61
CA PRO A 147 -26.55 -15.64 -13.61
C PRO A 147 -26.67 -17.10 -13.12
N ALA A 148 -25.57 -17.85 -13.17
CA ALA A 148 -25.54 -19.26 -12.78
C ALA A 148 -25.19 -19.50 -11.30
N GLY A 149 -24.87 -18.46 -10.53
CA GLY A 149 -24.39 -18.58 -9.15
C GLY A 149 -25.50 -18.89 -8.13
N ALA A 150 -25.16 -19.63 -7.08
CA ALA A 150 -26.06 -19.83 -5.93
C ALA A 150 -26.41 -18.49 -5.27
N ALA A 151 -25.48 -17.54 -5.24
CA ALA A 151 -25.64 -16.22 -4.63
C ALA A 151 -26.80 -15.41 -5.25
N VAL A 152 -26.97 -15.42 -6.58
CA VAL A 152 -28.05 -14.68 -7.23
C VAL A 152 -29.42 -15.25 -6.84
N ARG A 153 -29.54 -16.59 -6.73
CA ARG A 153 -30.79 -17.25 -6.31
C ARG A 153 -31.15 -16.89 -4.88
N ASP A 154 -30.16 -16.88 -3.98
CA ASP A 154 -30.38 -16.50 -2.59
C ASP A 154 -30.76 -15.02 -2.46
N MET A 155 -30.11 -14.12 -3.20
CA MET A 155 -30.47 -12.71 -3.23
C MET A 155 -31.89 -12.50 -3.72
N LEU A 156 -32.29 -13.14 -4.83
CA LEU A 156 -33.65 -13.03 -5.38
C LEU A 156 -34.69 -13.57 -4.39
N ARG A 157 -34.40 -14.72 -3.75
CA ARG A 157 -35.28 -15.31 -2.74
C ARG A 157 -35.48 -14.37 -1.54
N ILE A 158 -34.37 -13.81 -1.02
CA ILE A 158 -34.40 -12.91 0.15
C ILE A 158 -35.12 -11.59 -0.20
N LEU A 159 -34.80 -11.00 -1.36
CA LEU A 159 -35.46 -9.78 -1.83
C LEU A 159 -36.97 -9.99 -2.04
N GLY A 160 -37.35 -11.09 -2.70
CA GLY A 160 -38.77 -11.43 -2.91
C GLY A 160 -39.55 -11.60 -1.60
N ALA A 161 -38.89 -12.18 -0.56
CA ALA A 161 -39.55 -12.35 0.75
C ALA A 161 -39.56 -11.06 1.60
N ARG A 162 -38.49 -10.25 1.55
CA ARG A 162 -38.35 -9.09 2.46
C ARG A 162 -38.79 -7.77 1.85
N TRP A 163 -38.71 -7.63 0.54
CA TRP A 163 -39.05 -6.41 -0.18
C TRP A 163 -39.67 -6.71 -1.57
N PRO A 164 -40.86 -7.30 -1.61
CA PRO A 164 -41.48 -7.72 -2.88
C PRO A 164 -41.92 -6.55 -3.77
N LEU A 165 -41.84 -5.33 -3.27
CA LEU A 165 -42.22 -4.12 -4.02
C LEU A 165 -41.13 -3.61 -4.94
N ALA A 166 -39.90 -4.18 -4.85
CA ALA A 166 -38.81 -3.80 -5.71
C ALA A 166 -38.79 -4.62 -7.01
N GLU A 167 -38.63 -3.93 -8.12
CA GLU A 167 -38.23 -4.54 -9.39
C GLU A 167 -36.78 -4.91 -9.33
N VAL A 168 -36.43 -6.19 -9.52
CA VAL A 168 -35.04 -6.66 -9.50
C VAL A 168 -34.57 -6.93 -10.92
N LEU A 169 -33.56 -6.18 -11.37
CA LEU A 169 -32.91 -6.35 -12.66
C LEU A 169 -31.60 -7.12 -12.46
N VAL A 170 -31.45 -8.27 -13.10
CA VAL A 170 -30.19 -9.03 -13.10
C VAL A 170 -29.40 -8.69 -14.35
N LEU A 171 -28.20 -8.11 -14.15
CA LEU A 171 -27.24 -7.84 -15.21
C LEU A 171 -26.20 -8.96 -15.20
N PRO A 172 -26.18 -9.85 -16.20
CA PRO A 172 -25.27 -10.98 -16.21
C PRO A 172 -23.84 -10.53 -16.55
N VAL A 173 -22.91 -10.80 -15.63
CA VAL A 173 -21.47 -10.53 -15.80
C VAL A 173 -20.65 -11.70 -15.29
N ARG A 174 -19.42 -11.84 -15.77
CA ARG A 174 -18.45 -12.75 -15.17
C ARG A 174 -17.85 -12.10 -13.92
N VAL A 175 -17.97 -12.76 -12.76
CA VAL A 175 -17.47 -12.25 -11.47
C VAL A 175 -16.08 -12.81 -11.10
N GLN A 176 -15.53 -13.73 -11.92
CA GLN A 176 -14.23 -14.37 -11.70
C GLN A 176 -13.52 -14.59 -13.04
N GLY A 177 -12.18 -14.62 -13.01
CA GLY A 177 -11.31 -14.79 -14.18
C GLY A 177 -10.88 -13.47 -14.83
N ALA A 178 -10.02 -13.55 -15.84
CA ALA A 178 -9.45 -12.40 -16.54
C ALA A 178 -10.51 -11.49 -17.20
N GLU A 179 -11.68 -12.02 -17.53
CA GLU A 179 -12.78 -11.28 -18.17
C GLU A 179 -13.80 -10.70 -17.17
N ALA A 180 -13.55 -10.84 -15.85
CA ALA A 180 -14.47 -10.33 -14.83
C ALA A 180 -14.54 -8.79 -14.77
N VAL A 181 -13.60 -8.09 -15.40
CA VAL A 181 -13.46 -6.62 -15.36
C VAL A 181 -13.79 -5.96 -16.70
N SER A 182 -14.17 -6.71 -17.72
CA SER A 182 -14.32 -6.19 -19.09
C SER A 182 -15.66 -5.53 -19.42
N TYR A 183 -16.48 -5.20 -18.43
CA TYR A 183 -17.79 -4.54 -18.59
C TYR A 183 -17.83 -3.10 -18.06
N THR A 184 -16.70 -2.41 -18.10
CA THR A 184 -16.67 -0.95 -17.90
C THR A 184 -16.57 -0.22 -19.22
#